data_b898907ed4d6045dd22e64778bd82d5d
#
_entry.id   b898907ed4d6045dd22e64778bd82d5d
#
_cell.length_a   1.000
_cell.length_b   1.000
_cell.length_c   1.000
_cell.angle_alpha   90.00
_cell.angle_beta   90.00
_cell.angle_gamma   90.00
#
_symmetry.space_group_name_H-M   'P 1'
#
loop_
_entity.id
_entity.type
_entity.pdbx_description
1 polymer ?
#
loop_
_entity_poly.entity_id
_entity_poly.type
_entity_poly.pdbx_seq_one_letter_code
_entity_poly.pdbx_strand_id
1 'polypeptide(L)'
;GNQLDITEFRLQGGRGSNARIAGFSGNRTPAPQDGGTLTGSGRLSWGEPNEGMSGIAMDITAEARALQVLVRADRQVSVSGQVQAQLQQGQFSVRGKLTTDRATIILPDESAPSLGSDVVVRSAAKDRADQAKAQVAARANQKAAQAETPRPPAIAITLNLGRDFALQGQGITTRLTGELD
;
A
#
# COMPACT_ATOMS: atom_id res chain seq x y z
N GLY A 1 -10.34 -26.96 -16.71
CA GLY A 1 -10.30 -25.81 -15.82
C GLY A 1 -9.93 -24.56 -16.61
N ASN A 2 -10.49 -23.42 -16.24
CA ASN A 2 -10.17 -22.16 -16.89
C ASN A 2 -8.88 -21.61 -16.27
N GLN A 3 -7.95 -21.18 -17.13
CA GLN A 3 -6.64 -20.69 -16.71
C GLN A 3 -6.24 -19.51 -17.59
N LEU A 4 -5.60 -18.53 -16.96
CA LEU A 4 -4.96 -17.39 -17.60
C LEU A 4 -3.48 -17.39 -17.18
N ASP A 5 -2.59 -17.51 -18.15
CA ASP A 5 -1.16 -17.37 -17.95
C ASP A 5 -0.76 -15.94 -18.32
N ILE A 6 -0.23 -15.20 -17.34
CA ILE A 6 0.31 -13.86 -17.49
C ILE A 6 1.81 -14.02 -17.70
N THR A 7 2.25 -14.04 -18.94
CA THR A 7 3.66 -14.24 -19.30
C THR A 7 4.53 -13.10 -18.80
N GLU A 8 4.03 -11.87 -18.91
CA GLU A 8 4.69 -10.68 -18.41
C GLU A 8 3.67 -9.57 -18.19
N PHE A 9 3.82 -8.84 -17.10
CA PHE A 9 3.18 -7.54 -16.91
C PHE A 9 4.23 -6.52 -16.47
N ARG A 10 3.99 -5.26 -16.82
CA ARG A 10 4.83 -4.15 -16.41
C ARG A 10 3.99 -2.99 -15.93
N LEU A 11 4.27 -2.55 -14.72
CA LEU A 11 3.73 -1.32 -14.15
C LEU A 11 4.85 -0.31 -14.03
N GLN A 12 4.56 0.93 -14.35
CA GLN A 12 5.48 2.04 -14.15
C GLN A 12 4.98 2.85 -12.97
N GLY A 13 5.87 3.17 -12.04
CA GLY A 13 5.56 4.02 -10.91
C GLY A 13 5.12 5.41 -11.37
N GLY A 14 4.30 6.08 -10.57
CA GLY A 14 3.87 7.43 -10.85
C GLY A 14 5.08 8.35 -10.98
N ARG A 15 5.13 9.15 -12.04
CA ARG A 15 6.07 10.26 -12.10
C ARG A 15 5.70 11.20 -10.97
N GLY A 16 6.48 11.16 -9.90
CA GLY A 16 6.34 12.16 -8.87
C GLY A 16 6.46 13.51 -9.52
N SER A 17 5.55 14.42 -9.21
CA SER A 17 5.84 15.81 -9.45
C SER A 17 7.25 16.06 -8.94
N ASN A 18 8.06 16.85 -9.64
CA ASN A 18 9.36 17.34 -9.18
C ASN A 18 9.21 18.20 -7.89
N ALA A 19 8.28 17.85 -7.04
CA ALA A 19 8.09 18.42 -5.74
C ALA A 19 9.33 18.06 -4.93
N ARG A 20 10.37 18.88 -5.12
CA ARG A 20 11.42 19.03 -4.14
C ARG A 20 10.71 19.31 -2.84
N ILE A 21 10.86 18.42 -1.89
CA ILE A 21 10.51 18.74 -0.52
C ILE A 21 11.37 19.92 -0.16
N ALA A 22 10.77 21.11 -0.10
CA ALA A 22 11.49 22.35 0.12
C ALA A 22 12.27 22.27 1.45
N GLY A 23 13.55 22.59 1.41
CA GLY A 23 14.41 22.58 2.60
C GLY A 23 14.99 21.23 2.99
N PHE A 24 14.73 20.13 2.26
CA PHE A 24 15.33 18.84 2.56
C PHE A 24 16.51 18.52 1.64
N SER A 25 17.71 18.47 2.22
CA SER A 25 18.95 18.06 1.52
C SER A 25 19.50 16.71 2.01
N GLY A 26 18.65 15.92 2.68
CA GLY A 26 19.08 14.74 3.43
C GLY A 26 19.35 13.49 2.60
N ASN A 27 18.76 13.34 1.40
CA ASN A 27 18.97 12.17 0.56
C ASN A 27 20.25 12.27 -0.26
N ARG A 28 20.95 11.15 -0.38
CA ARG A 28 22.16 10.98 -1.21
C ARG A 28 21.83 10.50 -2.61
N THR A 29 20.78 9.68 -2.73
CA THR A 29 20.32 9.09 -3.98
C THR A 29 19.30 10.01 -4.65
N PRO A 30 19.43 10.32 -5.96
CA PRO A 30 18.42 11.07 -6.67
C PRO A 30 17.09 10.30 -6.72
N ALA A 31 15.98 11.02 -6.79
CA ALA A 31 14.68 10.38 -7.02
C ALA A 31 14.66 9.74 -8.42
N PRO A 32 14.05 8.55 -8.56
CA PRO A 32 13.92 7.93 -9.88
C PRO A 32 13.06 8.81 -10.78
N GLN A 33 13.63 9.23 -11.92
CA GLN A 33 12.97 10.19 -12.83
C GLN A 33 11.72 9.58 -13.48
N ASP A 34 11.73 8.28 -13.70
CA ASP A 34 10.66 7.54 -14.39
C ASP A 34 9.69 6.84 -13.41
N GLY A 35 9.81 7.12 -12.11
CA GLY A 35 8.99 6.49 -11.08
C GLY A 35 9.32 5.02 -10.81
N GLY A 36 10.31 4.45 -11.50
CA GLY A 36 10.68 3.05 -11.38
C GLY A 36 9.69 2.09 -12.04
N THR A 37 9.96 0.81 -11.95
CA THR A 37 9.15 -0.23 -12.61
C THR A 37 8.88 -1.40 -11.68
N LEU A 38 7.71 -2.01 -11.85
CA LEU A 38 7.36 -3.32 -11.35
C LEU A 38 7.09 -4.23 -12.54
N THR A 39 7.86 -5.30 -12.67
CA THR A 39 7.67 -6.32 -13.69
C THR A 39 7.36 -7.65 -13.03
N GLY A 40 6.56 -8.46 -13.66
CA GLY A 40 6.22 -9.76 -13.10
C GLY A 40 5.52 -10.66 -14.09
N SER A 41 5.28 -11.87 -13.63
CA SER A 41 4.53 -12.89 -14.33
C SER A 41 3.67 -13.67 -13.34
N GLY A 42 2.74 -14.46 -13.85
CA GLY A 42 1.92 -15.24 -12.95
C GLY A 42 0.89 -16.07 -13.67
N ARG A 43 0.11 -16.76 -12.86
CA ARG A 43 -0.98 -17.62 -13.30
C ARG A 43 -2.20 -17.37 -12.45
N LEU A 44 -3.34 -17.33 -13.10
CA LEU A 44 -4.66 -17.29 -12.49
C LEU A 44 -5.46 -18.47 -13.01
N SER A 45 -6.06 -19.25 -12.15
CA SER A 45 -6.99 -20.33 -12.50
C SER A 45 -8.28 -20.20 -11.70
N TRP A 46 -9.38 -20.64 -12.29
CA TRP A 46 -10.67 -20.62 -11.62
C TRP A 46 -11.47 -21.87 -11.96
N GLY A 47 -12.18 -22.37 -10.97
CA GLY A 47 -13.07 -23.49 -11.05
C GLY A 47 -14.49 -23.11 -11.47
N GLU A 48 -15.44 -23.89 -11.02
CA GLU A 48 -16.86 -23.67 -11.29
C GLU A 48 -17.39 -22.45 -10.50
N PRO A 49 -18.41 -21.74 -11.03
CA PRO A 49 -18.95 -20.53 -10.39
C PRO A 49 -19.52 -20.76 -8.98
N ASN A 50 -19.87 -21.98 -8.63
CA ASN A 50 -20.41 -22.37 -7.33
C ASN A 50 -19.34 -22.53 -6.24
N GLU A 51 -18.07 -22.61 -6.60
CA GLU A 51 -16.95 -22.75 -5.65
C GLU A 51 -16.54 -21.43 -5.00
N GLY A 52 -17.07 -20.30 -5.47
CA GLY A 52 -16.75 -18.98 -4.92
C GLY A 52 -15.26 -18.65 -4.95
N MET A 53 -14.76 -18.02 -3.89
CA MET A 53 -13.34 -17.63 -3.76
C MET A 53 -12.42 -18.86 -3.61
N SER A 54 -12.91 -19.99 -3.11
CA SER A 54 -12.11 -21.21 -2.95
C SER A 54 -11.76 -21.88 -4.27
N GLY A 55 -12.57 -21.64 -5.32
CA GLY A 55 -12.29 -22.11 -6.68
C GLY A 55 -11.25 -21.27 -7.44
N ILE A 56 -10.77 -20.16 -6.86
CA ILE A 56 -9.78 -19.29 -7.49
C ILE A 56 -8.40 -19.60 -6.92
N ALA A 57 -7.44 -19.84 -7.79
CA ALA A 57 -6.04 -19.92 -7.43
C ALA A 57 -5.23 -18.92 -8.26
N MET A 58 -4.30 -18.23 -7.60
CA MET A 58 -3.43 -17.23 -8.21
C MET A 58 -2.01 -17.42 -7.67
N ASP A 59 -1.03 -17.31 -8.53
CA ASP A 59 0.39 -17.21 -8.20
C ASP A 59 1.02 -16.13 -9.07
N ILE A 60 1.52 -15.07 -8.44
CA ILE A 60 2.14 -13.94 -9.12
C ILE A 60 3.48 -13.66 -8.45
N THR A 61 4.53 -13.57 -9.26
CA THR A 61 5.85 -13.11 -8.85
C THR A 61 6.16 -11.79 -9.53
N ALA A 62 6.63 -10.82 -8.76
CA ALA A 62 6.96 -9.50 -9.27
C ALA A 62 8.30 -9.01 -8.72
N GLU A 63 9.02 -8.24 -9.55
CA GLU A 63 10.27 -7.58 -9.21
C GLU A 63 10.08 -6.06 -9.35
N ALA A 64 10.34 -5.35 -8.27
CA ALA A 64 10.38 -3.90 -8.23
C ALA A 64 11.81 -3.39 -8.45
N ARG A 65 11.96 -2.36 -9.28
CA ARG A 65 13.23 -1.66 -9.52
C ARG A 65 13.01 -0.17 -9.35
N ALA A 66 13.54 0.38 -8.27
CA ALA A 66 13.39 1.77 -7.87
C ALA A 66 11.94 2.27 -7.96
N LEU A 67 10.97 1.37 -7.67
CA LEU A 67 9.56 1.67 -7.79
C LEU A 67 9.14 2.70 -6.74
N GLN A 68 8.61 3.82 -7.20
CA GLN A 68 8.03 4.82 -6.30
C GLN A 68 6.67 4.34 -5.80
N VAL A 69 6.64 3.88 -4.56
CA VAL A 69 5.43 3.36 -3.90
C VAL A 69 4.68 4.45 -3.14
N LEU A 70 5.36 5.52 -2.79
CA LEU A 70 4.77 6.67 -2.11
C LEU A 70 5.33 7.96 -2.68
N VAL A 71 4.44 8.82 -3.20
CA VAL A 71 4.77 10.12 -3.79
C VAL A 71 3.83 11.18 -3.25
N ARG A 72 4.23 11.80 -2.15
CA ARG A 72 3.52 12.92 -1.53
C ARG A 72 4.50 14.06 -1.27
N ALA A 73 3.98 15.25 -1.05
CA ALA A 73 4.81 16.42 -0.76
C ALA A 73 5.65 16.28 0.52
N ASP A 74 5.14 15.53 1.50
CA ASP A 74 5.75 15.28 2.80
C ASP A 74 6.46 13.92 2.90
N ARG A 75 6.22 13.00 1.96
CA ARG A 75 6.73 11.63 2.00
C ARG A 75 6.99 11.10 0.60
N GLN A 76 8.17 10.57 0.40
CA GLN A 76 8.55 9.90 -0.85
C GLN A 76 9.32 8.63 -0.50
N VAL A 77 8.93 7.52 -1.10
CA VAL A 77 9.60 6.23 -0.89
C VAL A 77 9.71 5.50 -2.21
N SER A 78 10.92 5.04 -2.51
CA SER A 78 11.19 4.11 -3.62
C SER A 78 11.81 2.83 -3.09
N VAL A 79 11.41 1.71 -3.67
CA VAL A 79 11.84 0.37 -3.24
C VAL A 79 12.25 -0.49 -4.43
N SER A 80 13.19 -1.39 -4.17
CA SER A 80 13.58 -2.48 -5.07
C SER A 80 13.47 -3.81 -4.34
N GLY A 81 13.20 -4.89 -5.08
CA GLY A 81 13.15 -6.23 -4.53
C GLY A 81 12.09 -7.11 -5.18
N GLN A 82 11.82 -8.24 -4.56
CA GLN A 82 10.92 -9.25 -5.10
C GLN A 82 9.76 -9.51 -4.15
N VAL A 83 8.58 -9.72 -4.73
CA VAL A 83 7.34 -10.02 -4.02
C VAL A 83 6.63 -11.16 -4.73
N GLN A 84 6.13 -12.12 -3.97
CA GLN A 84 5.26 -13.19 -4.45
C GLN A 84 3.90 -13.08 -3.77
N ALA A 85 2.84 -13.08 -4.56
CA ALA A 85 1.46 -13.08 -4.09
C ALA A 85 0.78 -14.37 -4.54
N GLN A 86 0.12 -15.04 -3.60
CA GLN A 86 -0.61 -16.28 -3.85
C GLN A 86 -2.01 -16.19 -3.28
N LEU A 87 -2.97 -16.75 -4.01
CA LEU A 87 -4.31 -17.00 -3.54
C LEU A 87 -4.60 -18.48 -3.74
N GLN A 88 -4.86 -19.20 -2.67
CA GLN A 88 -5.20 -20.61 -2.71
C GLN A 88 -6.30 -20.91 -1.70
N GLN A 89 -7.36 -21.59 -2.13
CA GLN A 89 -8.50 -21.98 -1.30
C GLN A 89 -9.07 -20.80 -0.47
N GLY A 90 -9.19 -19.63 -1.10
CA GLY A 90 -9.70 -18.42 -0.46
C GLY A 90 -8.72 -17.75 0.51
N GLN A 91 -7.50 -18.27 0.69
CA GLN A 91 -6.48 -17.65 1.51
C GLN A 91 -5.47 -16.88 0.64
N PHE A 92 -5.39 -15.57 0.87
CA PHE A 92 -4.41 -14.70 0.24
C PHE A 92 -3.12 -14.67 1.06
N SER A 93 -1.99 -14.83 0.40
CA SER A 93 -0.67 -14.70 1.03
C SER A 93 0.26 -13.85 0.18
N VAL A 94 1.08 -13.03 0.84
CA VAL A 94 2.12 -12.22 0.21
C VAL A 94 3.42 -12.46 0.95
N ARG A 95 4.48 -12.73 0.21
CA ARG A 95 5.84 -12.87 0.73
C ARG A 95 6.79 -12.06 -0.11
N GLY A 96 7.82 -11.49 0.50
CA GLY A 96 8.80 -10.74 -0.27
C GLY A 96 9.94 -10.18 0.55
N LYS A 97 10.96 -9.73 -0.18
CA LYS A 97 12.07 -8.96 0.37
C LYS A 97 12.22 -7.68 -0.43
N LEU A 98 12.09 -6.57 0.26
CA LEU A 98 12.21 -5.25 -0.33
C LEU A 98 13.34 -4.47 0.34
N THR A 99 14.02 -3.66 -0.45
CA THR A 99 15.01 -2.71 0.04
C THR A 99 14.56 -1.31 -0.35
N THR A 100 14.59 -0.39 0.58
CA THR A 100 14.38 1.03 0.30
C THR A 100 15.60 1.60 -0.41
N ASP A 101 15.42 2.04 -1.64
CA ASP A 101 16.48 2.71 -2.40
C ASP A 101 16.66 4.16 -1.91
N ARG A 102 15.52 4.80 -1.66
CA ARG A 102 15.45 6.17 -1.16
C ARG A 102 14.13 6.38 -0.43
N ALA A 103 14.20 6.97 0.74
CA ALA A 103 13.02 7.45 1.43
C ALA A 103 13.26 8.85 2.00
N THR A 104 12.23 9.66 1.94
CA THR A 104 12.16 10.97 2.58
C THR A 104 10.83 11.05 3.32
N ILE A 105 10.88 11.23 4.63
CA ILE A 105 9.70 11.40 5.47
C ILE A 105 9.89 12.68 6.27
N ILE A 106 8.96 13.62 6.10
CA ILE A 106 8.89 14.84 6.89
C ILE A 106 7.76 14.67 7.90
N LEU A 107 8.11 14.71 9.17
CA LEU A 107 7.13 14.72 10.24
C LEU A 107 6.53 16.13 10.33
N PRO A 108 5.21 16.25 10.37
CA PRO A 108 4.57 17.54 10.55
C PRO A 108 4.92 18.12 11.93
N ASP A 109 5.12 19.43 11.97
CA ASP A 109 5.18 20.13 13.25
C ASP A 109 3.78 20.09 13.88
N GLU A 110 3.67 19.59 15.10
CA GLU A 110 2.41 19.47 15.84
C GLU A 110 1.81 20.82 16.24
N SER A 111 2.33 21.93 15.72
CA SER A 111 1.90 23.29 16.03
C SER A 111 0.62 23.74 15.32
N ALA A 112 0.02 22.91 14.47
CA ALA A 112 -1.32 23.20 13.98
C ALA A 112 -2.34 22.92 15.11
N PRO A 113 -3.09 23.92 15.60
CA PRO A 113 -4.14 23.68 16.59
C PRO A 113 -5.13 22.69 15.99
N SER A 114 -5.17 21.47 16.55
CA SER A 114 -6.24 20.54 16.24
C SER A 114 -7.52 21.18 16.80
N LEU A 115 -8.46 21.51 15.95
CA LEU A 115 -9.82 21.80 16.37
C LEU A 115 -10.29 20.57 17.17
N GLY A 116 -10.42 20.77 18.47
CA GLY A 116 -10.89 19.71 19.36
C GLY A 116 -12.16 19.09 18.80
N SER A 117 -12.33 17.79 18.98
CA SER A 117 -13.49 17.01 18.55
C SER A 117 -14.82 17.46 19.20
N ASP A 118 -14.81 18.58 19.89
CA ASP A 118 -15.93 19.11 20.67
C ASP A 118 -16.91 20.00 19.88
N VAL A 119 -16.63 20.27 18.57
CA VAL A 119 -17.58 20.97 17.72
C VAL A 119 -18.37 19.95 16.90
N VAL A 120 -19.42 19.41 17.49
CA VAL A 120 -20.42 18.62 16.75
C VAL A 120 -21.37 19.58 16.05
N VAL A 121 -21.08 19.86 14.78
CA VAL A 121 -22.05 20.58 13.91
C VAL A 121 -23.22 19.65 13.64
N ARG A 122 -24.30 19.79 14.38
CA ARG A 122 -25.58 19.11 14.11
C ARG A 122 -26.37 19.91 13.10
N SER A 123 -26.65 19.30 11.96
CA SER A 123 -27.63 19.81 11.02
C SER A 123 -28.59 18.69 10.64
N ALA A 124 -29.87 19.00 10.43
CA ALA A 124 -30.86 18.00 10.04
C ALA A 124 -30.51 17.23 8.75
N ALA A 125 -29.71 17.85 7.87
CA ALA A 125 -29.18 17.19 6.67
C ALA A 125 -28.10 16.17 7.00
N LYS A 126 -27.23 16.46 7.97
CA LYS A 126 -26.17 15.56 8.41
C LYS A 126 -26.76 14.37 9.16
N ASP A 127 -27.74 14.59 10.03
CA ASP A 127 -28.39 13.51 10.79
C ASP A 127 -29.11 12.52 9.84
N ARG A 128 -29.73 13.00 8.75
CA ARG A 128 -30.32 12.13 7.72
C ARG A 128 -29.26 11.35 6.94
N ALA A 129 -28.13 11.99 6.60
CA ALA A 129 -27.02 11.33 5.90
C ALA A 129 -26.36 10.26 6.78
N ASP A 130 -26.21 10.51 8.07
CA ASP A 130 -25.63 9.56 9.03
C ASP A 130 -26.58 8.39 9.29
N GLN A 131 -27.90 8.62 9.36
CA GLN A 131 -28.89 7.54 9.43
C GLN A 131 -28.92 6.68 8.16
N ALA A 132 -28.82 7.30 6.97
CA ALA A 132 -28.73 6.57 5.72
C ALA A 132 -27.44 5.71 5.65
N LYS A 133 -26.30 6.24 6.07
CA LYS A 133 -25.04 5.51 6.17
C LYS A 133 -25.13 4.35 7.17
N ALA A 134 -25.75 4.56 8.33
CA ALA A 134 -25.94 3.52 9.33
C ALA A 134 -26.83 2.37 8.81
N GLN A 135 -27.90 2.67 8.05
CA GLN A 135 -28.73 1.65 7.44
C GLN A 135 -28.01 0.87 6.34
N VAL A 136 -27.19 1.53 5.52
CA VAL A 136 -26.37 0.88 4.50
C VAL A 136 -25.31 -0.02 5.16
N ALA A 137 -24.66 0.46 6.23
CA ALA A 137 -23.70 -0.32 6.99
C ALA A 137 -24.33 -1.55 7.67
N ALA A 138 -25.54 -1.40 8.22
CA ALA A 138 -26.26 -2.52 8.82
C ALA A 138 -26.64 -3.60 7.80
N ARG A 139 -27.08 -3.20 6.60
CA ARG A 139 -27.34 -4.14 5.49
C ARG A 139 -26.09 -4.82 4.96
N ALA A 140 -24.98 -4.08 4.88
CA ALA A 140 -23.68 -4.62 4.50
C ALA A 140 -23.17 -5.66 5.52
N ASN A 141 -23.32 -5.38 6.82
CA ASN A 141 -22.94 -6.30 7.88
C ASN A 141 -23.82 -7.58 7.90
N GLN A 142 -25.12 -7.47 7.61
CA GLN A 142 -25.99 -8.64 7.48
C GLN A 142 -25.60 -9.52 6.28
N LYS A 143 -25.20 -8.90 5.18
CA LYS A 143 -24.73 -9.63 3.98
C LYS A 143 -23.33 -10.25 4.20
N ALA A 144 -22.48 -9.58 4.98
CA ALA A 144 -21.15 -10.10 5.36
C ALA A 144 -21.25 -11.26 6.37
N ALA A 145 -22.26 -11.29 7.22
CA ALA A 145 -22.49 -12.39 8.16
C ALA A 145 -22.96 -13.70 7.48
N GLN A 146 -23.42 -13.65 6.24
CA GLN A 146 -23.78 -14.79 5.42
C GLN A 146 -22.69 -15.23 4.43
N ALA A 147 -21.62 -14.43 4.29
CA ALA A 147 -20.46 -14.82 3.52
C ALA A 147 -19.53 -15.68 4.38
N GLU A 148 -18.96 -16.73 3.80
CA GLU A 148 -17.89 -17.51 4.43
C GLU A 148 -16.86 -16.53 5.03
N THR A 149 -16.50 -16.72 6.29
CA THR A 149 -15.54 -15.84 6.99
C THR A 149 -14.24 -15.85 6.19
N PRO A 150 -13.85 -14.72 5.56
CA PRO A 150 -12.64 -14.70 4.77
C PRO A 150 -11.45 -14.99 5.70
N ARG A 151 -10.63 -15.95 5.35
CA ARG A 151 -9.41 -16.25 6.09
C ARG A 151 -8.51 -15.00 6.06
N PRO A 152 -7.92 -14.61 7.20
CA PRO A 152 -7.07 -13.43 7.23
C PRO A 152 -5.89 -13.61 6.25
N PRO A 153 -5.48 -12.56 5.54
CA PRO A 153 -4.33 -12.62 4.64
C PRO A 153 -3.05 -12.90 5.45
N ALA A 154 -2.21 -13.79 4.94
CA ALA A 154 -0.88 -14.05 5.49
C ALA A 154 0.13 -13.14 4.78
N ILE A 155 0.70 -12.18 5.49
CA ILE A 155 1.68 -11.24 4.94
C ILE A 155 2.99 -11.43 5.67
N ALA A 156 4.07 -11.71 4.91
CA ALA A 156 5.43 -11.86 5.40
C ALA A 156 6.37 -11.10 4.44
N ILE A 157 6.63 -9.84 4.74
CA ILE A 157 7.48 -8.97 3.94
C ILE A 157 8.60 -8.45 4.81
N THR A 158 9.84 -8.79 4.46
CA THR A 158 11.03 -8.20 5.04
C THR A 158 11.36 -6.90 4.30
N LEU A 159 11.46 -5.80 5.01
CA LEU A 159 11.83 -4.49 4.48
C LEU A 159 13.17 -4.04 5.04
N ASN A 160 14.20 -3.99 4.20
CA ASN A 160 15.46 -3.34 4.53
C ASN A 160 15.35 -1.84 4.28
N LEU A 161 15.67 -1.03 5.27
CA LEU A 161 15.61 0.44 5.16
C LEU A 161 16.69 1.02 4.25
N GLY A 162 17.67 0.21 3.84
CA GLY A 162 18.73 0.66 2.95
C GLY A 162 19.66 1.69 3.61
N ARG A 163 20.29 2.52 2.78
CA ARG A 163 21.29 3.51 3.23
C ARG A 163 20.81 4.97 3.11
N ASP A 164 19.64 5.19 2.54
CA ASP A 164 19.13 6.54 2.24
C ASP A 164 17.67 6.73 2.69
N PHE A 165 17.37 6.20 3.87
CA PHE A 165 16.09 6.43 4.54
C PHE A 165 16.21 7.65 5.44
N ALA A 166 15.78 8.80 4.94
CA ALA A 166 15.93 10.08 5.61
C ALA A 166 14.62 10.49 6.30
N LEU A 167 14.74 10.89 7.56
CA LEU A 167 13.66 11.39 8.40
C LEU A 167 13.98 12.80 8.86
N GLN A 168 13.04 13.72 8.71
CA GLN A 168 13.15 15.10 9.18
C GLN A 168 11.89 15.51 9.93
N GLY A 169 12.05 16.21 11.03
CA GLY A 169 10.95 16.82 11.79
C GLY A 169 11.44 17.37 13.11
N GLN A 170 10.73 18.34 13.64
CA GLN A 170 11.01 18.96 14.95
C GLN A 170 12.47 19.38 15.16
N GLY A 171 13.10 19.93 14.11
CA GLY A 171 14.50 20.36 14.14
C GLY A 171 15.52 19.23 14.01
N ILE A 172 15.10 17.97 13.87
CA ILE A 172 15.99 16.82 13.73
C ILE A 172 15.99 16.35 12.28
N THR A 173 17.18 16.12 11.73
CA THR A 173 17.37 15.42 10.46
C THR A 173 18.25 14.20 10.71
N THR A 174 17.75 13.01 10.42
CA THR A 174 18.48 11.76 10.65
C THR A 174 18.29 10.78 9.49
N ARG A 175 19.14 9.77 9.45
CA ARG A 175 19.00 8.61 8.55
C ARG A 175 18.84 7.36 9.37
N LEU A 176 17.86 6.57 8.97
CA LEU A 176 17.60 5.28 9.57
C LEU A 176 18.21 4.18 8.69
N THR A 177 18.73 3.16 9.34
CA THR A 177 19.20 1.92 8.72
C THR A 177 18.72 0.76 9.54
N GLY A 178 18.43 -0.37 8.90
CA GLY A 178 17.95 -1.56 9.60
C GLY A 178 17.07 -2.42 8.71
N GLU A 179 16.52 -3.45 9.29
CA GLU A 179 15.60 -4.38 8.66
C GLU A 179 14.36 -4.52 9.52
N LEU A 180 13.20 -4.63 8.88
CA LEU A 180 11.89 -4.79 9.50
C LEU A 180 11.23 -6.05 8.93
N ASP A 181 10.67 -6.91 9.79
CA ASP A 181 9.95 -8.13 9.46
C ASP A 181 8.47 -8.04 9.83
#